data_5ccc2119f913047421586c3107cdbb22
#
_entry.id   5ccc2119f913047421586c3107cdbb22
#
_cell.length_a   1.000
_cell.length_b   1.000
_cell.length_c   1.000
_cell.angle_alpha   90.00
_cell.angle_beta   90.00
_cell.angle_gamma   90.00
#
_symmetry.space_group_name_H-M   'P 1'
#
loop_
_entity.id
_entity.type
_entity.pdbx_description
1 polymer ?
#
loop_
_entity_poly.entity_id
_entity_poly.type
_entity_poly.pdbx_seq_one_letter_code
_entity_poly.pdbx_strand_id
1 'polypeptide(L)'
;MSATTANPPANRGSVLIPLVLSELRMFVRGKAGPIFAIGLPLALLIVFGNIPFYNEHRSSLHGYTLLDVYVPILTAFVLATLAFNVVPAALVGYREKGVLRRLRTTPVGPVRVLAAQLLVNLVTAAVSVVIVLLVARLAFGVALPRQIGGYLVGIVLAALALMTIGLFIAAASPNSKVADGVGTTLFYVMMFFAGLFLPIGVMPSLLQHISRAAPLGAAVQALTDATQGNWPHPVQLLTLVVYVIVFGGGAVRLFRWQ
;
A
#
# COMPACT_ATOMS: atom_id res chain seq x y z
N MET A 1 4.89 58.36 -2.41
CA MET A 1 4.11 57.52 -1.46
C MET A 1 3.75 56.23 -2.19
N SER A 2 4.54 55.18 -2.07
CA SER A 2 4.26 53.87 -2.70
C SER A 2 3.51 53.02 -1.71
N ALA A 3 2.27 52.69 -2.05
CA ALA A 3 1.43 51.80 -1.26
C ALA A 3 1.94 50.36 -1.42
N THR A 4 2.52 49.84 -0.35
CA THR A 4 2.88 48.42 -0.24
C THR A 4 1.56 47.65 -0.10
N THR A 5 1.10 47.03 -1.17
CA THR A 5 -0.01 46.08 -1.12
C THR A 5 0.45 44.83 -0.39
N ALA A 6 0.08 44.73 0.88
CA ALA A 6 0.27 43.52 1.67
C ALA A 6 -0.58 42.37 1.05
N ASN A 7 0.10 41.39 0.49
CA ASN A 7 -0.56 40.18 0.02
C ASN A 7 -1.22 39.47 1.22
N PRO A 8 -2.53 39.11 1.15
CA PRO A 8 -3.19 38.41 2.25
C PRO A 8 -2.52 37.06 2.48
N PRO A 9 -2.44 36.57 3.75
CA PRO A 9 -1.82 35.31 4.06
C PRO A 9 -2.55 34.17 3.34
N ALA A 10 -1.83 33.47 2.48
CA ALA A 10 -2.37 32.32 1.76
C ALA A 10 -2.94 31.30 2.77
N ASN A 11 -4.24 31.05 2.66
CA ASN A 11 -4.98 30.14 3.52
C ASN A 11 -4.31 28.76 3.50
N ARG A 12 -3.70 28.34 4.61
CA ARG A 12 -2.81 27.16 4.72
C ARG A 12 -3.48 25.84 4.32
N GLY A 13 -4.82 25.77 4.33
CA GLY A 13 -5.59 24.60 3.90
C GLY A 13 -5.79 24.50 2.38
N SER A 14 -5.71 25.61 1.64
CA SER A 14 -6.04 25.63 0.20
C SER A 14 -4.92 25.05 -0.71
N VAL A 15 -3.71 24.84 -0.20
CA VAL A 15 -2.56 24.41 -1.01
C VAL A 15 -2.47 22.89 -1.16
N LEU A 16 -2.97 22.12 -0.19
CA LEU A 16 -2.89 20.64 -0.24
C LEU A 16 -3.79 20.06 -1.33
N ILE A 17 -5.00 20.58 -1.51
CA ILE A 17 -5.95 20.06 -2.50
C ILE A 17 -5.40 20.16 -3.94
N PRO A 18 -4.90 21.32 -4.41
CA PRO A 18 -4.28 21.42 -5.73
C PRO A 18 -3.06 20.49 -5.90
N LEU A 19 -2.26 20.30 -4.83
CA LEU A 19 -1.13 19.38 -4.84
C LEU A 19 -1.60 17.93 -5.01
N VAL A 20 -2.57 17.49 -4.24
CA VAL A 20 -3.15 16.15 -4.35
C VAL A 20 -3.74 15.92 -5.74
N LEU A 21 -4.46 16.88 -6.30
CA LEU A 21 -5.02 16.79 -7.65
C LEU A 21 -3.92 16.74 -8.73
N SER A 22 -2.83 17.48 -8.57
CA SER A 22 -1.71 17.44 -9.51
C SER A 22 -0.99 16.09 -9.46
N GLU A 23 -0.74 15.54 -8.27
CA GLU A 23 -0.15 14.22 -8.06
C GLU A 23 -1.04 13.12 -8.64
N LEU A 24 -2.35 13.17 -8.36
CA LEU A 24 -3.32 12.21 -8.91
C LEU A 24 -3.33 12.23 -10.45
N ARG A 25 -3.29 13.42 -11.06
CA ARG A 25 -3.20 13.55 -12.52
C ARG A 25 -1.89 12.97 -13.06
N MET A 26 -0.76 13.21 -12.38
CA MET A 26 0.53 12.64 -12.77
C MET A 26 0.52 11.11 -12.63
N PHE A 27 -0.04 10.58 -11.55
CA PHE A 27 -0.19 9.14 -11.35
C PHE A 27 -1.00 8.51 -12.49
N VAL A 28 -2.19 9.05 -12.79
CA VAL A 28 -3.07 8.52 -13.87
C VAL A 28 -2.41 8.64 -15.25
N ARG A 29 -1.70 9.74 -15.52
CA ARG A 29 -0.97 9.94 -16.78
C ARG A 29 0.25 9.03 -16.91
N GLY A 30 0.82 8.61 -15.80
CA GLY A 30 2.02 7.77 -15.74
C GLY A 30 1.84 6.33 -16.22
N LYS A 31 0.64 5.94 -16.65
CA LYS A 31 0.21 4.62 -17.17
C LYS A 31 0.74 3.40 -16.39
N ALA A 32 2.03 3.32 -16.10
CA ALA A 32 2.64 2.19 -15.39
C ALA A 32 2.11 2.04 -13.96
N GLY A 33 2.05 3.12 -13.17
CA GLY A 33 1.57 3.09 -11.79
C GLY A 33 0.17 2.49 -11.64
N PRO A 34 -0.85 3.03 -12.34
CA PRO A 34 -2.22 2.48 -12.31
C PRO A 34 -2.31 1.04 -12.84
N ILE A 35 -1.59 0.74 -13.94
CA ILE A 35 -1.61 -0.61 -14.53
C ILE A 35 -1.10 -1.65 -13.53
N PHE A 36 0.02 -1.39 -12.87
CA PHE A 36 0.56 -2.33 -11.89
C PHE A 36 -0.23 -2.35 -10.58
N ALA A 37 -0.71 -1.20 -10.11
CA ALA A 37 -1.43 -1.12 -8.84
C ALA A 37 -2.86 -1.68 -8.91
N ILE A 38 -3.54 -1.53 -10.05
CA ILE A 38 -4.93 -1.96 -10.24
C ILE A 38 -5.02 -3.13 -11.22
N GLY A 39 -4.36 -3.02 -12.37
CA GLY A 39 -4.51 -3.97 -13.46
C GLY A 39 -3.98 -5.36 -13.12
N LEU A 40 -2.80 -5.45 -12.49
CA LEU A 40 -2.20 -6.75 -12.19
C LEU A 40 -2.98 -7.55 -11.12
N PRO A 41 -3.40 -6.96 -9.96
CA PRO A 41 -4.28 -7.66 -9.03
C PRO A 41 -5.60 -8.10 -9.64
N LEU A 42 -6.21 -7.26 -10.49
CA LEU A 42 -7.44 -7.62 -11.19
C LEU A 42 -7.22 -8.74 -12.21
N ALA A 43 -6.12 -8.70 -12.96
CA ALA A 43 -5.78 -9.77 -13.89
C ALA A 43 -5.61 -11.11 -13.15
N LEU A 44 -4.89 -11.11 -12.02
CA LEU A 44 -4.75 -12.30 -11.16
C LEU A 44 -6.11 -12.77 -10.62
N LEU A 45 -6.94 -11.85 -10.14
CA LEU A 45 -8.30 -12.18 -9.66
C LEU A 45 -9.14 -12.84 -10.76
N ILE A 46 -9.10 -12.26 -11.98
CA ILE A 46 -9.85 -12.81 -13.12
C ILE A 46 -9.29 -14.18 -13.52
N VAL A 47 -7.97 -14.33 -13.59
CA VAL A 47 -7.34 -15.61 -13.91
C VAL A 47 -7.73 -16.67 -12.88
N PHE A 48 -7.55 -16.40 -11.58
CA PHE A 48 -7.89 -17.36 -10.52
C PHE A 48 -9.40 -17.65 -10.49
N GLY A 49 -10.24 -16.64 -10.63
CA GLY A 49 -11.70 -16.79 -10.61
C GLY A 49 -12.25 -17.58 -11.80
N ASN A 50 -11.55 -17.66 -12.93
CA ASN A 50 -11.95 -18.48 -14.07
C ASN A 50 -11.43 -19.93 -14.02
N ILE A 51 -10.58 -20.26 -13.05
CA ILE A 51 -10.10 -21.63 -12.85
C ILE A 51 -11.07 -22.35 -11.88
N PRO A 52 -11.76 -23.42 -12.29
CA PRO A 52 -12.76 -24.11 -11.46
C PRO A 52 -12.20 -24.52 -10.08
N PHE A 53 -10.96 -24.98 -10.05
CA PHE A 53 -10.26 -25.37 -8.81
C PHE A 53 -10.28 -24.30 -7.69
N TYR A 54 -10.31 -23.00 -8.03
CA TYR A 54 -10.33 -21.91 -7.05
C TYR A 54 -11.74 -21.58 -6.55
N ASN A 55 -12.79 -21.98 -7.29
CA ASN A 55 -14.18 -21.70 -6.97
C ASN A 55 -14.87 -22.87 -6.22
N GLU A 56 -14.19 -24.00 -6.05
CA GLU A 56 -14.73 -25.13 -5.31
C GLU A 56 -14.74 -24.87 -3.80
N HIS A 57 -15.90 -25.07 -3.18
CA HIS A 57 -16.03 -25.01 -1.73
C HIS A 57 -15.33 -26.22 -1.09
N ARG A 58 -14.40 -25.96 -0.20
CA ARG A 58 -13.61 -27.01 0.43
C ARG A 58 -13.91 -27.13 1.91
N SER A 59 -14.19 -28.34 2.36
CA SER A 59 -14.36 -28.64 3.79
C SER A 59 -13.10 -28.30 4.60
N SER A 60 -11.92 -28.48 4.01
CA SER A 60 -10.63 -28.10 4.61
C SER A 60 -10.46 -26.59 4.85
N LEU A 61 -11.25 -25.75 4.17
CA LEU A 61 -11.28 -24.30 4.32
C LEU A 61 -12.55 -23.81 5.04
N HIS A 62 -13.17 -24.64 5.86
CA HIS A 62 -14.41 -24.31 6.58
C HIS A 62 -15.55 -23.83 5.66
N GLY A 63 -15.63 -24.36 4.44
CA GLY A 63 -16.62 -23.99 3.45
C GLY A 63 -16.32 -22.77 2.59
N TYR A 64 -15.15 -22.14 2.79
CA TYR A 64 -14.65 -21.07 1.89
C TYR A 64 -14.05 -21.67 0.63
N THR A 65 -14.05 -20.87 -0.45
CA THR A 65 -13.32 -21.20 -1.67
C THR A 65 -11.85 -20.76 -1.55
N LEU A 66 -10.98 -21.28 -2.39
CA LEU A 66 -9.61 -20.76 -2.48
C LEU A 66 -9.62 -19.29 -2.91
N LEU A 67 -10.57 -18.87 -3.73
CA LEU A 67 -10.70 -17.48 -4.16
C LEU A 67 -10.99 -16.54 -2.98
N ASP A 68 -11.80 -16.97 -2.00
CA ASP A 68 -12.03 -16.22 -0.77
C ASP A 68 -10.74 -16.00 0.03
N VAL A 69 -9.82 -16.96 0.01
CA VAL A 69 -8.49 -16.84 0.64
C VAL A 69 -7.58 -15.89 -0.14
N TYR A 70 -7.68 -15.90 -1.47
CA TYR A 70 -6.82 -15.05 -2.32
C TYR A 70 -7.23 -13.58 -2.36
N VAL A 71 -8.49 -13.22 -2.14
CA VAL A 71 -8.94 -11.81 -2.16
C VAL A 71 -8.23 -10.95 -1.12
N PRO A 72 -8.06 -11.34 0.16
CA PRO A 72 -7.21 -10.62 1.11
C PRO A 72 -5.74 -10.49 0.66
N ILE A 73 -5.18 -11.54 0.03
CA ILE A 73 -3.81 -11.53 -0.52
C ILE A 73 -3.70 -10.51 -1.67
N LEU A 74 -4.66 -10.47 -2.59
CA LEU A 74 -4.71 -9.51 -3.69
C LEU A 74 -4.91 -8.08 -3.19
N THR A 75 -5.67 -7.89 -2.12
CA THR A 75 -5.78 -6.59 -1.43
C THR A 75 -4.43 -6.15 -0.88
N ALA A 76 -3.71 -7.03 -0.19
CA ALA A 76 -2.37 -6.76 0.31
C ALA A 76 -1.35 -6.54 -0.83
N PHE A 77 -1.53 -7.21 -1.97
CA PHE A 77 -0.73 -7.02 -3.20
C PHE A 77 -0.83 -5.58 -3.70
N VAL A 78 -2.04 -5.00 -3.75
CA VAL A 78 -2.23 -3.59 -4.12
C VAL A 78 -1.42 -2.68 -3.20
N LEU A 79 -1.55 -2.86 -1.88
CA LEU A 79 -0.85 -2.05 -0.89
C LEU A 79 0.67 -2.16 -1.04
N ALA A 80 1.18 -3.38 -1.20
CA ALA A 80 2.62 -3.64 -1.38
C ALA A 80 3.17 -3.04 -2.67
N THR A 81 2.41 -3.13 -3.78
CA THR A 81 2.81 -2.52 -5.07
C THR A 81 3.00 -1.01 -4.93
N LEU A 82 2.04 -0.34 -4.32
CA LEU A 82 2.13 1.11 -4.08
C LEU A 82 3.28 1.44 -3.15
N ALA A 83 3.42 0.69 -2.05
CA ALA A 83 4.41 0.96 -1.02
C ALA A 83 5.85 0.72 -1.48
N PHE A 84 6.12 -0.38 -2.18
CA PHE A 84 7.50 -0.78 -2.48
C PHE A 84 7.98 -0.36 -3.87
N ASN A 85 7.07 -0.10 -4.81
CA ASN A 85 7.45 0.30 -6.17
C ASN A 85 7.09 1.77 -6.46
N VAL A 86 5.86 2.22 -6.12
CA VAL A 86 5.41 3.56 -6.51
C VAL A 86 5.98 4.64 -5.59
N VAL A 87 5.90 4.46 -4.27
CA VAL A 87 6.36 5.45 -3.28
C VAL A 87 7.88 5.71 -3.41
N PRO A 88 8.77 4.70 -3.40
CA PRO A 88 10.21 4.94 -3.51
C PRO A 88 10.60 5.59 -4.85
N ALA A 89 10.05 5.10 -5.97
CA ALA A 89 10.33 5.64 -7.30
C ALA A 89 9.95 7.12 -7.41
N ALA A 90 8.77 7.51 -6.91
CA ALA A 90 8.33 8.90 -6.94
C ALA A 90 9.26 9.82 -6.11
N LEU A 91 9.58 9.43 -4.88
CA LEU A 91 10.34 10.26 -3.95
C LEU A 91 11.81 10.41 -4.37
N VAL A 92 12.44 9.32 -4.78
CA VAL A 92 13.82 9.36 -5.29
C VAL A 92 13.86 10.14 -6.61
N GLY A 93 12.87 9.94 -7.50
CA GLY A 93 12.75 10.73 -8.73
C GLY A 93 12.59 12.24 -8.48
N TYR A 94 11.86 12.67 -7.45
CA TYR A 94 11.77 14.08 -7.06
C TYR A 94 13.12 14.62 -6.56
N ARG A 95 13.89 13.81 -5.83
CA ARG A 95 15.22 14.17 -5.36
C ARG A 95 16.18 14.32 -6.53
N GLU A 96 16.25 13.35 -7.45
CA GLU A 96 17.12 13.38 -8.63
C GLU A 96 16.83 14.56 -9.56
N LYS A 97 15.57 14.91 -9.75
CA LYS A 97 15.14 16.07 -10.55
C LYS A 97 15.30 17.41 -9.84
N GLY A 98 15.79 17.41 -8.60
CA GLY A 98 15.97 18.64 -7.80
C GLY A 98 14.65 19.33 -7.41
N VAL A 99 13.51 18.66 -7.53
CA VAL A 99 12.20 19.20 -7.18
C VAL A 99 12.12 19.55 -5.69
N LEU A 100 12.63 18.67 -4.82
CA LEU A 100 12.64 18.92 -3.37
C LEU A 100 13.48 20.14 -2.99
N ARG A 101 14.61 20.36 -3.67
CA ARG A 101 15.48 21.51 -3.47
C ARG A 101 14.79 22.82 -3.86
N ARG A 102 14.08 22.84 -4.99
CA ARG A 102 13.28 24.01 -5.42
C ARG A 102 12.12 24.30 -4.48
N LEU A 103 11.48 23.27 -3.95
CA LEU A 103 10.35 23.42 -3.04
C LEU A 103 10.75 23.97 -1.66
N ARG A 104 12.01 23.83 -1.24
CA ARG A 104 12.52 24.46 0.00
C ARG A 104 12.49 25.99 -0.04
N THR A 105 12.56 26.60 -1.22
CA THR A 105 12.49 28.06 -1.40
C THR A 105 11.05 28.57 -1.57
N THR A 106 10.06 27.68 -1.57
CA THR A 106 8.64 28.02 -1.69
C THR A 106 7.92 27.91 -0.33
N PRO A 107 6.82 28.65 -0.12
CA PRO A 107 6.03 28.55 1.12
C PRO A 107 5.35 27.19 1.31
N VAL A 108 5.35 26.33 0.28
CA VAL A 108 4.73 24.99 0.30
C VAL A 108 5.55 24.00 1.15
N GLY A 109 6.86 24.06 1.06
CA GLY A 109 7.78 23.17 1.76
C GLY A 109 7.72 21.69 1.31
N PRO A 110 8.81 20.95 1.45
CA PRO A 110 8.89 19.57 0.97
C PRO A 110 8.00 18.59 1.74
N VAL A 111 7.74 18.85 3.03
CA VAL A 111 6.89 17.98 3.88
C VAL A 111 5.46 17.88 3.33
N ARG A 112 4.91 18.99 2.80
CA ARG A 112 3.56 18.98 2.22
C ARG A 112 3.48 18.16 0.95
N VAL A 113 4.55 18.15 0.15
CA VAL A 113 4.61 17.30 -1.06
C VAL A 113 4.64 15.81 -0.69
N LEU A 114 5.42 15.43 0.34
CA LEU A 114 5.42 14.07 0.86
C LEU A 114 4.05 13.67 1.41
N ALA A 115 3.41 14.56 2.16
CA ALA A 115 2.05 14.30 2.67
C ALA A 115 1.03 14.17 1.53
N ALA A 116 1.11 15.02 0.49
CA ALA A 116 0.27 14.91 -0.69
C ALA A 116 0.51 13.59 -1.44
N GLN A 117 1.76 13.18 -1.61
CA GLN A 117 2.12 11.91 -2.25
C GLN A 117 1.58 10.70 -1.47
N LEU A 118 1.74 10.70 -0.15
CA LEU A 118 1.18 9.64 0.71
C LEU A 118 -0.35 9.60 0.63
N LEU A 119 -0.99 10.76 0.65
CA LEU A 119 -2.46 10.85 0.54
C LEU A 119 -2.95 10.32 -0.81
N VAL A 120 -2.28 10.68 -1.92
CA VAL A 120 -2.62 10.14 -3.25
C VAL A 120 -2.46 8.62 -3.28
N ASN A 121 -1.38 8.08 -2.72
CA ASN A 121 -1.18 6.62 -2.66
C ASN A 121 -2.24 5.94 -1.78
N LEU A 122 -2.65 6.54 -0.66
CA LEU A 122 -3.73 6.05 0.19
C LEU A 122 -5.09 6.05 -0.55
N VAL A 123 -5.41 7.12 -1.25
CA VAL A 123 -6.63 7.21 -2.07
C VAL A 123 -6.59 6.18 -3.19
N THR A 124 -5.45 6.04 -3.88
CA THR A 124 -5.26 5.03 -4.92
C THR A 124 -5.41 3.63 -4.37
N ALA A 125 -4.82 3.34 -3.20
CA ALA A 125 -4.98 2.07 -2.51
C ALA A 125 -6.46 1.77 -2.19
N ALA A 126 -7.16 2.74 -1.61
CA ALA A 126 -8.58 2.60 -1.27
C ALA A 126 -9.44 2.32 -2.52
N VAL A 127 -9.25 3.09 -3.59
CA VAL A 127 -9.97 2.89 -4.86
C VAL A 127 -9.65 1.52 -5.45
N SER A 128 -8.38 1.12 -5.47
CA SER A 128 -7.95 -0.18 -6.01
C SER A 128 -8.54 -1.35 -5.22
N VAL A 129 -8.53 -1.26 -3.89
CA VAL A 129 -9.12 -2.28 -3.01
C VAL A 129 -10.64 -2.39 -3.25
N VAL A 130 -11.34 -1.26 -3.32
CA VAL A 130 -12.79 -1.25 -3.62
C VAL A 130 -13.06 -1.91 -4.96
N ILE A 131 -12.27 -1.62 -6.01
CA ILE A 131 -12.43 -2.24 -7.32
C ILE A 131 -12.20 -3.76 -7.24
N VAL A 132 -11.14 -4.20 -6.56
CA VAL A 132 -10.85 -5.65 -6.38
C VAL A 132 -12.02 -6.34 -5.67
N LEU A 133 -12.52 -5.77 -4.56
CA LEU A 133 -13.65 -6.34 -3.81
C LEU A 133 -14.95 -6.35 -4.63
N LEU A 134 -15.23 -5.29 -5.38
CA LEU A 134 -16.42 -5.22 -6.24
C LEU A 134 -16.36 -6.27 -7.35
N VAL A 135 -15.21 -6.39 -8.04
CA VAL A 135 -15.04 -7.40 -9.09
C VAL A 135 -15.12 -8.81 -8.51
N ALA A 136 -14.47 -9.07 -7.37
CA ALA A 136 -14.56 -10.35 -6.67
C ALA A 136 -16.00 -10.71 -6.33
N ARG A 137 -16.79 -9.75 -5.85
CA ARG A 137 -18.20 -9.93 -5.50
C ARG A 137 -19.10 -10.13 -6.70
N LEU A 138 -18.99 -9.24 -7.70
CA LEU A 138 -19.93 -9.20 -8.83
C LEU A 138 -19.65 -10.29 -9.88
N ALA A 139 -18.37 -10.59 -10.13
CA ALA A 139 -17.99 -11.58 -11.14
C ALA A 139 -17.93 -13.02 -10.60
N PHE A 140 -17.52 -13.18 -9.33
CA PHE A 140 -17.21 -14.50 -8.78
C PHE A 140 -18.00 -14.85 -7.51
N GLY A 141 -18.90 -13.97 -7.04
CA GLY A 141 -19.73 -14.23 -5.87
C GLY A 141 -19.01 -14.26 -4.51
N VAL A 142 -17.72 -13.87 -4.47
CA VAL A 142 -16.92 -13.85 -3.25
C VAL A 142 -17.59 -13.02 -2.16
N ALA A 143 -17.60 -13.53 -0.92
CA ALA A 143 -18.21 -12.82 0.19
C ALA A 143 -17.44 -11.52 0.52
N LEU A 144 -18.18 -10.42 0.70
CA LEU A 144 -17.60 -9.18 1.22
C LEU A 144 -17.17 -9.36 2.68
N PRO A 145 -16.21 -8.57 3.17
CA PRO A 145 -15.77 -8.65 4.57
C PRO A 145 -16.95 -8.51 5.52
N ARG A 146 -17.13 -9.52 6.40
CA ARG A 146 -18.23 -9.53 7.38
C ARG A 146 -17.99 -8.54 8.52
N GLN A 147 -16.71 -8.39 8.93
CA GLN A 147 -16.30 -7.44 9.96
C GLN A 147 -15.67 -6.19 9.31
N ILE A 148 -16.54 -5.26 8.88
CA ILE A 148 -16.12 -4.06 8.14
C ILE A 148 -15.15 -3.19 8.95
N GLY A 149 -15.44 -2.98 10.25
CA GLY A 149 -14.59 -2.17 11.14
C GLY A 149 -13.17 -2.73 11.25
N GLY A 150 -13.04 -4.03 11.50
CA GLY A 150 -11.75 -4.71 11.55
C GLY A 150 -11.01 -4.68 10.22
N TYR A 151 -11.74 -4.83 9.11
CA TYR A 151 -11.18 -4.77 7.76
C TYR A 151 -10.59 -3.38 7.45
N LEU A 152 -11.33 -2.30 7.78
CA LEU A 152 -10.87 -0.93 7.59
C LEU A 152 -9.63 -0.62 8.46
N VAL A 153 -9.64 -1.01 9.73
CA VAL A 153 -8.48 -0.86 10.62
C VAL A 153 -7.28 -1.63 10.06
N GLY A 154 -7.49 -2.87 9.61
CA GLY A 154 -6.47 -3.71 8.99
C GLY A 154 -5.86 -3.06 7.75
N ILE A 155 -6.68 -2.55 6.82
CA ILE A 155 -6.21 -1.86 5.61
C ILE A 155 -5.41 -0.60 5.96
N VAL A 156 -5.93 0.25 6.86
CA VAL A 156 -5.25 1.51 7.21
C VAL A 156 -3.90 1.23 7.86
N LEU A 157 -3.84 0.32 8.83
CA LEU A 157 -2.58 -0.05 9.47
C LEU A 157 -1.60 -0.72 8.50
N ALA A 158 -2.09 -1.62 7.64
CA ALA A 158 -1.27 -2.25 6.61
C ALA A 158 -0.71 -1.21 5.62
N ALA A 159 -1.55 -0.30 5.13
CA ALA A 159 -1.12 0.77 4.24
C ALA A 159 -0.05 1.66 4.89
N LEU A 160 -0.26 2.08 6.13
CA LEU A 160 0.71 2.89 6.89
C LEU A 160 2.02 2.12 7.10
N ALA A 161 1.97 0.87 7.55
CA ALA A 161 3.15 0.05 7.79
C ALA A 161 3.98 -0.14 6.51
N LEU A 162 3.34 -0.55 5.43
CA LEU A 162 4.02 -0.78 4.16
C LEU A 162 4.55 0.53 3.55
N MET A 163 3.77 1.62 3.58
CA MET A 163 4.20 2.92 3.06
C MET A 163 5.38 3.51 3.86
N THR A 164 5.45 3.30 5.18
CA THR A 164 6.62 3.74 5.97
C THR A 164 7.87 2.95 5.60
N ILE A 165 7.75 1.66 5.26
CA ILE A 165 8.87 0.89 4.69
C ILE A 165 9.27 1.46 3.33
N GLY A 166 8.33 1.78 2.45
CA GLY A 166 8.61 2.43 1.16
C GLY A 166 9.30 3.78 1.31
N LEU A 167 8.88 4.60 2.29
CA LEU A 167 9.56 5.85 2.64
C LEU A 167 10.98 5.61 3.13
N PHE A 168 11.19 4.58 3.94
CA PHE A 168 12.52 4.20 4.42
C PHE A 168 13.43 3.76 3.26
N ILE A 169 12.93 2.96 2.31
CA ILE A 169 13.65 2.58 1.09
C ILE A 169 14.04 3.84 0.32
N ALA A 170 13.11 4.79 0.11
CA ALA A 170 13.40 6.04 -0.57
C ALA A 170 14.47 6.88 0.13
N ALA A 171 14.42 6.94 1.47
CA ALA A 171 15.39 7.68 2.28
C ALA A 171 16.79 7.06 2.24
N ALA A 172 16.88 5.72 2.24
CA ALA A 172 18.13 4.97 2.25
C ALA A 172 18.77 4.83 0.86
N SER A 173 17.98 4.92 -0.22
CA SER A 173 18.46 4.69 -1.58
C SER A 173 19.20 5.91 -2.15
N PRO A 174 20.39 5.74 -2.73
CA PRO A 174 21.16 6.83 -3.34
C PRO A 174 20.54 7.33 -4.66
N ASN A 175 19.90 6.46 -5.43
CA ASN A 175 19.31 6.77 -6.74
C ASN A 175 18.10 5.88 -7.05
N SER A 176 17.35 6.23 -8.11
CA SER A 176 16.13 5.51 -8.52
C SER A 176 16.41 4.04 -8.84
N LYS A 177 17.53 3.70 -9.49
CA LYS A 177 17.84 2.30 -9.83
C LYS A 177 17.97 1.41 -8.59
N VAL A 178 18.62 1.92 -7.53
CA VAL A 178 18.76 1.19 -6.26
C VAL A 178 17.41 1.10 -5.55
N ALA A 179 16.64 2.18 -5.54
CA ALA A 179 15.31 2.18 -4.93
C ALA A 179 14.38 1.17 -5.60
N ASP A 180 14.37 1.12 -6.94
CA ASP A 180 13.56 0.19 -7.72
C ASP A 180 14.01 -1.27 -7.49
N GLY A 181 15.32 -1.51 -7.48
CA GLY A 181 15.89 -2.84 -7.21
C GLY A 181 15.53 -3.36 -5.82
N VAL A 182 15.75 -2.56 -4.77
CA VAL A 182 15.41 -2.91 -3.39
C VAL A 182 13.91 -3.08 -3.22
N GLY A 183 13.11 -2.14 -3.75
CA GLY A 183 11.66 -2.18 -3.68
C GLY A 183 11.08 -3.44 -4.32
N THR A 184 11.52 -3.73 -5.54
CA THR A 184 11.07 -4.93 -6.29
C THR A 184 11.49 -6.22 -5.60
N THR A 185 12.72 -6.31 -5.12
CA THR A 185 13.20 -7.50 -4.37
C THR A 185 12.36 -7.71 -3.11
N LEU A 186 12.18 -6.65 -2.32
CA LEU A 186 11.39 -6.72 -1.10
C LEU A 186 9.93 -7.07 -1.40
N PHE A 187 9.36 -6.53 -2.48
CA PHE A 187 8.01 -6.87 -2.94
C PHE A 187 7.85 -8.39 -3.16
N TYR A 188 8.72 -9.03 -3.93
CA TYR A 188 8.61 -10.47 -4.18
C TYR A 188 8.82 -11.31 -2.93
N VAL A 189 9.79 -10.95 -2.09
CA VAL A 189 10.02 -11.63 -0.81
C VAL A 189 8.79 -11.51 0.10
N MET A 190 8.21 -10.32 0.20
CA MET A 190 7.00 -10.10 1.01
C MET A 190 5.77 -10.81 0.43
N MET A 191 5.64 -10.90 -0.91
CA MET A 191 4.56 -11.65 -1.56
C MET A 191 4.63 -13.15 -1.26
N PHE A 192 5.83 -13.71 -1.17
CA PHE A 192 6.00 -15.09 -0.73
C PHE A 192 5.42 -15.29 0.67
N PHE A 193 5.81 -14.45 1.63
CA PHE A 193 5.31 -14.52 3.01
C PHE A 193 3.84 -14.08 3.17
N ALA A 194 3.29 -13.35 2.20
CA ALA A 194 1.87 -13.03 2.15
C ALA A 194 0.98 -14.22 1.74
N GLY A 195 1.59 -15.29 1.20
CA GLY A 195 0.85 -16.46 0.77
C GLY A 195 0.41 -16.45 -0.69
N LEU A 196 0.98 -15.56 -1.53
CA LEU A 196 0.60 -15.48 -2.95
C LEU A 196 0.95 -16.76 -3.71
N PHE A 197 2.14 -17.32 -3.46
CA PHE A 197 2.62 -18.54 -4.13
C PHE A 197 2.22 -19.81 -3.41
N LEU A 198 2.15 -19.76 -2.08
CA LEU A 198 1.76 -20.88 -1.23
C LEU A 198 0.93 -20.34 -0.07
N PRO A 199 -0.36 -20.69 0.05
CA PRO A 199 -1.20 -20.21 1.15
C PRO A 199 -0.55 -20.46 2.52
N ILE A 200 -0.62 -19.47 3.42
CA ILE A 200 0.08 -19.52 4.72
C ILE A 200 -0.28 -20.78 5.51
N GLY A 201 -1.52 -21.24 5.44
CA GLY A 201 -2.00 -22.43 6.17
C GLY A 201 -1.33 -23.74 5.77
N VAL A 202 -0.73 -23.83 4.58
CA VAL A 202 -0.01 -25.03 4.10
C VAL A 202 1.52 -24.91 4.16
N MET A 203 2.03 -23.76 4.62
CA MET A 203 3.47 -23.56 4.82
C MET A 203 3.98 -24.39 6.02
N PRO A 204 5.26 -24.82 6.01
CA PRO A 204 5.92 -25.35 7.19
C PRO A 204 5.85 -24.37 8.38
N SER A 205 5.81 -24.89 9.61
CA SER A 205 5.61 -24.10 10.83
C SER A 205 6.57 -22.91 10.97
N LEU A 206 7.85 -23.10 10.61
CA LEU A 206 8.84 -22.03 10.61
C LEU A 206 8.45 -20.87 9.67
N LEU A 207 8.05 -21.18 8.44
CA LEU A 207 7.63 -20.17 7.46
C LEU A 207 6.34 -19.47 7.89
N GLN A 208 5.42 -20.20 8.55
CA GLN A 208 4.23 -19.58 9.12
C GLN A 208 4.58 -18.54 10.20
N HIS A 209 5.55 -18.83 11.08
CA HIS A 209 5.99 -17.88 12.11
C HIS A 209 6.64 -16.64 11.48
N ILE A 210 7.50 -16.83 10.48
CA ILE A 210 8.10 -15.71 9.73
C ILE A 210 7.02 -14.87 9.03
N SER A 211 6.05 -15.53 8.38
CA SER A 211 4.90 -14.85 7.75
C SER A 211 4.12 -14.00 8.75
N ARG A 212 3.84 -14.53 9.95
CA ARG A 212 3.13 -13.78 11.01
C ARG A 212 3.90 -12.55 11.48
N ALA A 213 5.22 -12.63 11.51
CA ALA A 213 6.10 -11.52 11.88
C ALA A 213 6.33 -10.53 10.71
N ALA A 214 6.20 -10.97 9.46
CA ALA A 214 6.36 -10.12 8.29
C ALA A 214 5.18 -9.14 8.15
N PRO A 215 5.42 -7.87 7.77
CA PRO A 215 4.37 -6.85 7.72
C PRO A 215 3.25 -7.21 6.75
N LEU A 216 3.59 -7.78 5.59
CA LEU A 216 2.60 -8.17 4.60
C LEU A 216 1.82 -9.42 5.00
N GLY A 217 2.48 -10.39 5.63
CA GLY A 217 1.82 -11.59 6.16
C GLY A 217 0.87 -11.25 7.31
N ALA A 218 1.27 -10.34 8.23
CA ALA A 218 0.40 -9.83 9.29
C ALA A 218 -0.81 -9.08 8.70
N ALA A 219 -0.61 -8.27 7.64
CA ALA A 219 -1.68 -7.59 6.95
C ALA A 219 -2.69 -8.57 6.34
N VAL A 220 -2.21 -9.58 5.59
CA VAL A 220 -3.08 -10.61 4.98
C VAL A 220 -3.90 -11.33 6.03
N GLN A 221 -3.27 -11.73 7.16
CA GLN A 221 -3.99 -12.42 8.23
C GLN A 221 -5.05 -11.52 8.88
N ALA A 222 -4.73 -10.25 9.14
CA ALA A 222 -5.70 -9.29 9.67
C ALA A 222 -6.92 -9.10 8.74
N LEU A 223 -6.67 -9.02 7.42
CA LEU A 223 -7.74 -8.91 6.43
C LEU A 223 -8.53 -10.21 6.30
N THR A 224 -7.88 -11.37 6.41
CA THR A 224 -8.54 -12.67 6.37
C THR A 224 -9.47 -12.86 7.57
N ASP A 225 -9.00 -12.56 8.78
CA ASP A 225 -9.82 -12.62 10.00
C ASP A 225 -11.08 -11.75 9.86
N ALA A 226 -10.91 -10.50 9.38
CA ALA A 226 -12.03 -9.59 9.17
C ALA A 226 -12.99 -10.07 8.06
N THR A 227 -12.50 -10.73 7.02
CA THR A 227 -13.32 -11.33 5.96
C THR A 227 -14.16 -12.47 6.52
N GLN A 228 -13.59 -13.28 7.41
CA GLN A 228 -14.28 -14.37 8.08
C GLN A 228 -15.27 -13.93 9.17
N GLY A 229 -15.30 -12.64 9.52
CA GLY A 229 -16.20 -12.06 10.52
C GLY A 229 -15.59 -11.89 11.90
N ASN A 230 -14.32 -12.20 12.06
CA ASN A 230 -13.57 -12.02 13.30
C ASN A 230 -12.93 -10.63 13.35
N TRP A 231 -12.74 -10.08 14.55
CA TRP A 231 -11.86 -8.92 14.71
C TRP A 231 -10.41 -9.35 14.50
N PRO A 232 -9.57 -8.55 13.77
CA PRO A 232 -8.16 -8.87 13.58
C PRO A 232 -7.43 -9.11 14.89
N HIS A 233 -6.59 -10.12 14.91
CA HIS A 233 -5.90 -10.51 16.14
C HIS A 233 -4.98 -9.38 16.64
N PRO A 234 -4.94 -9.05 17.95
CA PRO A 234 -4.11 -7.95 18.48
C PRO A 234 -2.63 -8.04 18.08
N VAL A 235 -2.09 -9.28 17.96
CA VAL A 235 -0.70 -9.50 17.56
C VAL A 235 -0.44 -8.99 16.15
N GLN A 236 -1.36 -9.17 15.20
CA GLN A 236 -1.23 -8.71 13.82
C GLN A 236 -1.23 -7.18 13.77
N LEU A 237 -2.16 -6.55 14.50
CA LEU A 237 -2.26 -5.09 14.59
C LEU A 237 -1.03 -4.49 15.26
N LEU A 238 -0.55 -5.11 16.35
CA LEU A 238 0.68 -4.69 17.04
C LEU A 238 1.90 -4.79 16.12
N THR A 239 2.03 -5.89 15.38
CA THR A 239 3.10 -6.06 14.38
C THR A 239 3.10 -4.91 13.40
N LEU A 240 1.95 -4.57 12.80
CA LEU A 240 1.84 -3.45 11.87
C LEU A 240 2.21 -2.11 12.51
N VAL A 241 1.75 -1.84 13.74
CA VAL A 241 2.09 -0.62 14.49
C VAL A 241 3.60 -0.53 14.74
N VAL A 242 4.25 -1.63 15.11
CA VAL A 242 5.71 -1.67 15.30
C VAL A 242 6.43 -1.30 14.01
N TYR A 243 5.99 -1.83 12.85
CA TYR A 243 6.57 -1.45 11.57
C TYR A 243 6.38 0.04 11.24
N VAL A 244 5.21 0.61 11.52
CA VAL A 244 4.98 2.06 11.36
C VAL A 244 5.97 2.88 12.19
N ILE A 245 6.16 2.53 13.45
CA ILE A 245 7.04 3.28 14.37
C ILE A 245 8.51 3.12 13.95
N VAL A 246 8.96 1.90 13.71
CA VAL A 246 10.37 1.61 13.39
C VAL A 246 10.77 2.23 12.06
N PHE A 247 10.03 1.91 11.00
CA PHE A 247 10.38 2.38 9.64
C PHE A 247 9.98 3.84 9.41
N GLY A 248 8.89 4.32 10.02
CA GLY A 248 8.53 5.73 10.01
C GLY A 248 9.56 6.59 10.73
N GLY A 249 9.98 6.20 11.93
CA GLY A 249 11.04 6.86 12.66
C GLY A 249 12.40 6.80 11.94
N GLY A 250 12.73 5.65 11.35
CA GLY A 250 13.92 5.47 10.51
C GLY A 250 13.90 6.36 9.27
N ALA A 251 12.77 6.42 8.57
CA ALA A 251 12.61 7.28 7.40
C ALA A 251 12.82 8.76 7.74
N VAL A 252 12.21 9.24 8.82
CA VAL A 252 12.36 10.65 9.25
C VAL A 252 13.82 10.98 9.58
N ARG A 253 14.56 10.07 10.22
CA ARG A 253 15.97 10.27 10.58
C ARG A 253 16.92 10.22 9.37
N LEU A 254 16.65 9.33 8.41
CA LEU A 254 17.50 9.13 7.24
C LEU A 254 17.19 10.07 6.08
N PHE A 255 16.00 10.66 6.07
CA PHE A 255 15.56 11.49 4.95
C PHE A 255 16.38 12.77 4.87
N ARG A 256 17.34 12.77 3.94
CA ARG A 256 18.16 13.95 3.62
C ARG A 256 17.43 14.80 2.59
N TRP A 257 17.06 16.00 2.98
CA TRP A 257 16.39 17.00 2.14
C TRP A 257 17.33 17.68 1.13
N GLN A 258 18.45 17.06 0.81
CA GLN A 258 19.47 17.63 -0.08
C GLN A 258 19.24 17.28 -1.53
#